data_fe47e0fc9cd0453c85cd8a382b06600b
#
_entry.id   fe47e0fc9cd0453c85cd8a382b06600b
#
_cell.length_a   1.000
_cell.length_b   1.000
_cell.length_c   1.000
_cell.angle_alpha   90.00
_cell.angle_beta   90.00
_cell.angle_gamma   90.00
#
_symmetry.space_group_name_H-M   'P 1'
#
loop_
_entity.id
_entity.type
_entity.pdbx_description
1 polymer ?
#
loop_
_entity_poly.entity_id
_entity_poly.type
_entity_poly.pdbx_seq_one_letter_code
_entity_poly.pdbx_strand_id
1 'polypeptide(L)'
;MDQIKAHYDRYLLAAAGLLLAGVAVFAVLNAAGLGEKFTPPEIPTTGEPFAADEKITLLRADHSGKEKQQTWQDAGHPLFISRIYLLREGRLVDILESGAELFPGIANAWILENNLDYTDPRLPDGDPDGDGFSNIEEFRAKTNPRDAASKPALWTKLRLTATKIDQLRVKFMSLPTGSVEEVSINTISEGNPSELSGSTRFYRQGEAIVLAERGADGKESEQPTPLKFERAELRKQFNPTTNVEEEVPVAFLRNTADGKEIELRKGEVKDSPYSLATLLDTRSGGTTYQVRSGETFKVGDSDSYKLVDVTEEKAIIENLQTAEQHEVPFQGAPAAAEVPSEPTIQ
;
A
#
# COMPACT_ATOMS: atom_id res chain seq x y z
N MET A 1 -29.69 -71.34 -27.21
CA MET A 1 -29.12 -70.23 -26.37
C MET A 1 -27.90 -69.56 -27.01
N ASP A 2 -27.24 -70.13 -27.97
CA ASP A 2 -26.00 -69.59 -28.54
C ASP A 2 -26.23 -68.39 -29.51
N GLN A 3 -27.39 -68.27 -30.16
CA GLN A 3 -27.72 -67.12 -31.01
C GLN A 3 -27.92 -65.82 -30.24
N ILE A 4 -28.34 -65.92 -28.97
CA ILE A 4 -28.54 -64.72 -28.12
C ILE A 4 -27.20 -64.14 -27.66
N LYS A 5 -26.24 -65.03 -27.45
CA LYS A 5 -24.87 -64.61 -27.04
C LYS A 5 -24.10 -63.95 -28.20
N ALA A 6 -24.35 -64.39 -29.46
CA ALA A 6 -23.64 -63.86 -30.62
C ALA A 6 -24.13 -62.46 -31.05
N HIS A 7 -25.31 -62.02 -30.60
CA HIS A 7 -25.91 -60.75 -30.99
C HIS A 7 -26.44 -59.95 -29.79
N TYR A 8 -25.84 -60.17 -28.61
CA TYR A 8 -26.24 -59.51 -27.36
C TYR A 8 -26.30 -57.99 -27.50
N ASP A 9 -25.34 -57.38 -28.17
CA ASP A 9 -25.26 -55.94 -28.38
C ASP A 9 -26.45 -55.40 -29.18
N ARG A 10 -26.93 -56.16 -30.17
CA ARG A 10 -28.09 -55.78 -30.97
C ARG A 10 -29.40 -55.87 -30.20
N TYR A 11 -29.52 -56.88 -29.33
CA TYR A 11 -30.71 -57.04 -28.47
C TYR A 11 -30.73 -55.96 -27.37
N LEU A 12 -29.56 -55.61 -26.86
CA LEU A 12 -29.42 -54.57 -25.87
C LEU A 12 -29.76 -53.20 -26.45
N LEU A 13 -29.30 -52.87 -27.67
CA LEU A 13 -29.63 -51.69 -28.41
C LEU A 13 -31.13 -51.62 -28.73
N ALA A 14 -31.74 -52.72 -29.16
CA ALA A 14 -33.17 -52.82 -29.42
C ALA A 14 -34.00 -52.60 -28.14
N ALA A 15 -33.60 -53.20 -27.01
CA ALA A 15 -34.24 -53.00 -25.72
C ALA A 15 -34.15 -51.54 -25.24
N ALA A 16 -33.00 -50.93 -25.36
CA ALA A 16 -32.77 -49.51 -25.05
C ALA A 16 -33.66 -48.60 -25.92
N GLY A 17 -33.73 -48.90 -27.23
CA GLY A 17 -34.61 -48.15 -28.17
C GLY A 17 -36.08 -48.24 -27.81
N LEU A 18 -36.56 -49.43 -27.43
CA LEU A 18 -37.92 -49.64 -26.98
C LEU A 18 -38.24 -48.92 -25.68
N LEU A 19 -37.28 -48.88 -24.75
CA LEU A 19 -37.41 -48.16 -23.49
C LEU A 19 -37.48 -46.67 -23.71
N LEU A 20 -36.65 -46.12 -24.57
CA LEU A 20 -36.68 -44.70 -24.96
C LEU A 20 -37.98 -44.31 -25.69
N ALA A 21 -38.46 -45.17 -26.58
CA ALA A 21 -39.76 -44.97 -27.24
C ALA A 21 -40.92 -44.99 -26.21
N GLY A 22 -40.88 -45.90 -25.24
CA GLY A 22 -41.88 -45.94 -24.16
C GLY A 22 -41.88 -44.69 -23.30
N VAL A 23 -40.69 -44.15 -22.94
CA VAL A 23 -40.56 -42.90 -22.20
C VAL A 23 -41.08 -41.73 -23.02
N ALA A 24 -40.79 -41.67 -24.30
CA ALA A 24 -41.28 -40.62 -25.20
C ALA A 24 -42.81 -40.63 -25.30
N VAL A 25 -43.42 -41.79 -25.48
CA VAL A 25 -44.88 -41.95 -25.51
C VAL A 25 -45.49 -41.56 -24.17
N PHE A 26 -44.92 -41.97 -23.06
CA PHE A 26 -45.37 -41.60 -21.74
C PHE A 26 -45.29 -40.08 -21.52
N ALA A 27 -44.19 -39.43 -21.95
CA ALA A 27 -44.03 -37.98 -21.86
C ALA A 27 -45.10 -37.24 -22.70
N VAL A 28 -45.39 -37.69 -23.92
CA VAL A 28 -46.41 -37.12 -24.79
C VAL A 28 -47.81 -37.28 -24.20
N LEU A 29 -48.14 -38.47 -23.67
CA LEU A 29 -49.44 -38.70 -23.03
C LEU A 29 -49.64 -37.87 -21.75
N ASN A 30 -48.59 -37.68 -20.97
CA ASN A 30 -48.60 -36.80 -19.81
C ASN A 30 -48.73 -35.32 -20.24
N ALA A 31 -48.06 -34.91 -21.31
CA ALA A 31 -48.14 -33.56 -21.83
C ALA A 31 -49.53 -33.26 -22.42
N ALA A 32 -50.17 -34.23 -23.08
CA ALA A 32 -51.53 -34.09 -23.60
C ALA A 32 -52.57 -33.90 -22.48
N GLY A 33 -52.33 -34.51 -21.29
CA GLY A 33 -53.21 -34.32 -20.13
C GLY A 33 -53.00 -33.01 -19.35
N LEU A 34 -51.94 -32.25 -19.67
CA LEU A 34 -51.69 -30.96 -19.02
C LEU A 34 -52.67 -29.86 -19.47
N GLY A 35 -53.19 -29.94 -20.69
CA GLY A 35 -54.17 -28.97 -21.20
C GLY A 35 -55.46 -28.92 -20.38
N GLU A 36 -55.95 -30.07 -19.89
CA GLU A 36 -57.13 -30.15 -19.05
C GLU A 36 -56.91 -29.62 -17.62
N LYS A 37 -55.69 -29.67 -17.13
CA LYS A 37 -55.34 -29.19 -15.78
C LYS A 37 -55.19 -27.68 -15.71
N PHE A 38 -55.03 -27.02 -16.84
CA PHE A 38 -54.84 -25.58 -16.96
C PHE A 38 -56.00 -24.88 -17.68
N THR A 39 -57.19 -25.49 -17.78
CA THR A 39 -58.38 -24.76 -18.20
C THR A 39 -58.65 -23.67 -17.15
N PRO A 40 -58.61 -22.40 -17.52
CA PRO A 40 -59.00 -21.36 -16.61
C PRO A 40 -60.44 -21.62 -16.15
N PRO A 41 -60.76 -21.39 -14.88
CA PRO A 41 -62.14 -21.55 -14.43
C PRO A 41 -63.07 -20.69 -15.31
N GLU A 42 -64.11 -21.29 -15.86
CA GLU A 42 -65.14 -20.55 -16.59
C GLU A 42 -65.69 -19.47 -15.65
N ILE A 43 -65.43 -18.23 -15.97
CA ILE A 43 -66.06 -17.11 -15.28
C ILE A 43 -67.49 -17.18 -15.62
N PRO A 44 -68.42 -17.38 -14.65
CA PRO A 44 -69.86 -17.42 -14.94
C PRO A 44 -70.23 -16.08 -15.56
N THR A 45 -70.60 -16.12 -16.82
CA THR A 45 -71.15 -14.99 -17.59
C THR A 45 -72.66 -14.69 -17.28
N THR A 46 -73.20 -15.35 -16.28
CA THR A 46 -74.58 -15.12 -15.78
C THR A 46 -74.50 -14.46 -14.41
N GLY A 47 -74.05 -13.23 -14.41
CA GLY A 47 -74.35 -12.29 -13.32
C GLY A 47 -75.02 -11.08 -13.96
N GLU A 48 -75.99 -10.55 -13.32
CA GLU A 48 -76.55 -9.23 -13.67
C GLU A 48 -75.40 -8.26 -13.96
N PRO A 49 -75.57 -7.35 -14.94
CA PRO A 49 -74.48 -6.38 -15.23
C PRO A 49 -74.14 -5.74 -13.89
N PHE A 50 -72.94 -6.11 -13.47
CA PHE A 50 -72.40 -5.62 -12.23
C PHE A 50 -72.53 -4.10 -12.29
N ALA A 51 -73.06 -3.48 -11.28
CA ALA A 51 -73.13 -2.02 -11.14
C ALA A 51 -71.65 -1.47 -11.01
N ALA A 52 -70.75 -2.11 -11.70
CA ALA A 52 -69.38 -1.77 -11.88
C ALA A 52 -69.19 -0.49 -12.70
N ASP A 53 -70.13 -0.24 -13.64
CA ASP A 53 -69.99 0.94 -14.49
C ASP A 53 -70.12 2.24 -13.71
N GLU A 54 -71.00 2.28 -12.73
CA GLU A 54 -71.12 3.47 -11.87
C GLU A 54 -69.94 3.62 -10.92
N LYS A 55 -69.52 2.51 -10.38
CA LYS A 55 -68.33 2.51 -9.48
C LYS A 55 -67.03 2.71 -10.22
N ILE A 56 -66.87 2.18 -11.44
CA ILE A 56 -65.75 2.41 -12.33
C ILE A 56 -65.75 3.84 -12.83
N THR A 57 -66.96 4.41 -13.12
CA THR A 57 -67.09 5.80 -13.54
C THR A 57 -66.76 6.75 -12.38
N LEU A 58 -67.19 6.43 -11.15
CA LEU A 58 -66.79 7.17 -9.94
C LEU A 58 -65.28 7.04 -9.65
N LEU A 59 -64.67 5.87 -9.79
CA LEU A 59 -63.25 5.65 -9.63
C LEU A 59 -62.44 6.37 -10.73
N ARG A 60 -62.93 6.38 -11.97
CA ARG A 60 -62.33 7.14 -13.07
C ARG A 60 -62.43 8.65 -12.85
N ALA A 61 -63.58 9.13 -12.35
CA ALA A 61 -63.77 10.53 -12.00
C ALA A 61 -62.86 10.95 -10.82
N ASP A 62 -62.70 10.07 -9.83
CA ASP A 62 -61.77 10.29 -8.71
C ASP A 62 -60.30 10.19 -9.14
N HIS A 63 -59.97 9.31 -10.10
CA HIS A 63 -58.65 9.26 -10.70
C HIS A 63 -58.36 10.45 -11.61
N SER A 64 -59.32 10.93 -12.42
CA SER A 64 -59.08 12.08 -13.30
C SER A 64 -58.96 13.38 -12.53
N GLY A 65 -59.53 13.46 -11.31
CA GLY A 65 -59.30 14.58 -10.39
C GLY A 65 -57.95 14.51 -9.69
N LYS A 66 -57.31 13.35 -9.68
CA LYS A 66 -55.99 13.10 -9.06
C LYS A 66 -54.87 12.92 -10.06
N GLU A 67 -55.07 13.20 -11.35
CA GLU A 67 -54.02 13.42 -12.32
C GLU A 67 -53.27 14.78 -12.12
N LYS A 68 -53.26 15.35 -10.95
CA LYS A 68 -52.11 16.06 -10.48
C LYS A 68 -51.03 14.98 -10.40
N GLN A 69 -50.09 15.04 -11.36
CA GLN A 69 -48.81 14.37 -11.26
C GLN A 69 -48.43 14.29 -9.79
N GLN A 70 -48.66 13.14 -9.18
CA GLN A 70 -47.91 12.80 -7.99
C GLN A 70 -46.49 12.66 -8.52
N THR A 71 -45.79 13.76 -8.62
CA THR A 71 -44.35 13.74 -8.64
C THR A 71 -44.01 13.00 -7.38
N TRP A 72 -43.60 11.75 -7.54
CA TRP A 72 -42.95 11.00 -6.50
C TRP A 72 -41.74 11.85 -6.16
N GLN A 73 -41.91 12.69 -5.15
CA GLN A 73 -40.75 13.34 -4.59
C GLN A 73 -39.98 12.21 -3.98
N ASP A 74 -38.93 11.85 -4.72
CA ASP A 74 -37.87 11.01 -4.22
C ASP A 74 -37.40 11.64 -2.91
N ALA A 75 -37.81 11.03 -1.79
CA ALA A 75 -37.37 11.45 -0.46
C ALA A 75 -35.88 11.06 -0.26
N GLY A 76 -35.12 10.95 -1.35
CA GLY A 76 -33.72 10.53 -1.34
C GLY A 76 -33.57 9.01 -1.26
N HIS A 77 -34.65 8.26 -1.38
CA HIS A 77 -34.59 6.80 -1.38
C HIS A 77 -35.09 6.25 -2.72
N PRO A 78 -34.30 5.44 -3.43
CA PRO A 78 -34.76 4.79 -4.64
C PRO A 78 -35.95 3.89 -4.34
N LEU A 79 -37.02 3.97 -5.20
CA LEU A 79 -38.26 3.18 -5.05
C LEU A 79 -38.03 1.67 -5.09
N PHE A 80 -36.95 1.26 -5.73
CA PHE A 80 -36.54 -0.14 -5.81
C PHE A 80 -35.07 -0.22 -5.41
N ILE A 81 -34.81 -0.71 -4.22
CA ILE A 81 -33.47 -1.06 -3.78
C ILE A 81 -33.32 -2.55 -4.04
N SER A 82 -32.41 -2.91 -4.94
CA SER A 82 -31.98 -4.30 -5.06
C SER A 82 -31.19 -4.65 -3.81
N ARG A 83 -31.75 -5.48 -2.93
CA ARG A 83 -31.06 -5.95 -1.73
C ARG A 83 -30.33 -7.23 -2.05
N ILE A 84 -29.06 -7.27 -1.70
CA ILE A 84 -28.21 -8.46 -1.85
C ILE A 84 -28.12 -9.13 -0.49
N TYR A 85 -28.68 -10.35 -0.42
CA TYR A 85 -28.62 -11.18 0.77
C TYR A 85 -27.58 -12.27 0.61
N LEU A 86 -26.73 -12.42 1.60
CA LEU A 86 -25.78 -13.52 1.71
C LEU A 86 -26.22 -14.49 2.80
N LEU A 87 -26.11 -15.78 2.53
CA LEU A 87 -26.34 -16.80 3.53
C LEU A 87 -25.06 -17.00 4.35
N ARG A 88 -25.05 -16.53 5.58
CA ARG A 88 -23.92 -16.68 6.50
C ARG A 88 -24.39 -17.39 7.76
N GLU A 89 -23.76 -18.50 8.11
CA GLU A 89 -24.12 -19.29 9.32
C GLU A 89 -25.61 -19.63 9.41
N GLY A 90 -26.25 -19.92 8.26
CA GLY A 90 -27.68 -20.25 8.18
C GLY A 90 -28.63 -19.07 8.29
N ARG A 91 -28.13 -17.83 8.29
CA ARG A 91 -28.94 -16.58 8.30
C ARG A 91 -28.71 -15.79 7.03
N LEU A 92 -29.79 -15.18 6.53
CA LEU A 92 -29.69 -14.21 5.45
C LEU A 92 -29.25 -12.86 6.04
N VAL A 93 -28.10 -12.38 5.60
CA VAL A 93 -27.53 -11.09 5.98
C VAL A 93 -27.68 -10.13 4.80
N ASP A 94 -28.31 -8.99 5.01
CA ASP A 94 -28.36 -7.91 4.01
C ASP A 94 -27.00 -7.22 3.97
N ILE A 95 -26.35 -7.25 2.81
CA ILE A 95 -25.01 -6.67 2.64
C ILE A 95 -25.00 -5.14 2.83
N LEU A 96 -26.16 -4.47 2.66
CA LEU A 96 -26.32 -3.03 2.83
C LEU A 96 -26.78 -2.64 4.24
N GLU A 97 -27.11 -3.60 5.10
CA GLU A 97 -27.55 -3.29 6.45
C GLU A 97 -26.43 -2.66 7.26
N SER A 98 -26.71 -1.50 7.84
CA SER A 98 -25.72 -0.76 8.64
C SER A 98 -25.28 -1.57 9.87
N GLY A 99 -24.01 -1.89 9.95
CA GLY A 99 -23.38 -2.62 11.06
C GLY A 99 -23.02 -4.08 10.77
N ALA A 100 -23.42 -4.65 9.63
CA ALA A 100 -22.97 -5.97 9.21
C ALA A 100 -21.76 -5.84 8.27
N GLU A 101 -20.54 -5.88 8.82
CA GLU A 101 -19.32 -5.97 8.00
C GLU A 101 -19.11 -7.41 7.54
N LEU A 102 -19.04 -7.62 6.23
CA LEU A 102 -18.67 -8.92 5.64
C LEU A 102 -17.21 -9.26 5.97
N PHE A 103 -16.37 -8.26 5.89
CA PHE A 103 -14.95 -8.34 6.21
C PHE A 103 -14.63 -7.30 7.27
N PRO A 104 -14.08 -7.70 8.43
CA PRO A 104 -13.73 -6.77 9.48
C PRO A 104 -12.84 -5.62 8.98
N GLY A 105 -13.27 -4.39 9.20
CA GLY A 105 -12.52 -3.20 8.83
C GLY A 105 -12.68 -2.75 7.38
N ILE A 106 -13.64 -3.29 6.61
CA ILE A 106 -14.02 -2.81 5.28
C ILE A 106 -15.53 -2.63 5.22
N ALA A 107 -16.00 -1.42 4.90
CA ALA A 107 -17.43 -1.16 4.76
C ALA A 107 -18.01 -1.89 3.54
N ASN A 108 -19.14 -2.57 3.73
CA ASN A 108 -19.83 -3.28 2.65
C ASN A 108 -20.20 -2.37 1.48
N ALA A 109 -20.61 -1.13 1.75
CA ALA A 109 -20.93 -0.15 0.73
C ALA A 109 -19.72 0.10 -0.20
N TRP A 110 -18.52 0.24 0.35
CA TRP A 110 -17.29 0.44 -0.44
C TRP A 110 -16.97 -0.78 -1.33
N ILE A 111 -17.21 -2.01 -0.83
CA ILE A 111 -17.04 -3.25 -1.61
C ILE A 111 -17.95 -3.22 -2.85
N LEU A 112 -19.21 -2.83 -2.67
CA LEU A 112 -20.20 -2.76 -3.74
C LEU A 112 -19.92 -1.61 -4.71
N GLU A 113 -19.57 -0.43 -4.21
CA GLU A 113 -19.22 0.75 -5.01
C GLU A 113 -18.05 0.48 -5.96
N ASN A 114 -17.08 -0.30 -5.49
CA ASN A 114 -15.90 -0.66 -6.28
C ASN A 114 -16.07 -1.99 -7.05
N ASN A 115 -17.29 -2.57 -7.06
CA ASN A 115 -17.60 -3.84 -7.73
C ASN A 115 -16.60 -4.97 -7.38
N LEU A 116 -16.19 -5.08 -6.11
CA LEU A 116 -15.33 -6.15 -5.64
C LEU A 116 -16.12 -7.43 -5.42
N ASP A 117 -15.46 -8.57 -5.59
CA ASP A 117 -16.10 -9.88 -5.38
C ASP A 117 -16.24 -10.18 -3.89
N TYR A 118 -17.39 -9.81 -3.32
CA TYR A 118 -17.70 -10.04 -1.90
C TYR A 118 -17.86 -11.53 -1.53
N THR A 119 -17.81 -12.43 -2.52
CA THR A 119 -17.86 -13.89 -2.28
C THR A 119 -16.47 -14.50 -2.06
N ASP A 120 -15.41 -13.82 -2.47
CA ASP A 120 -14.03 -14.26 -2.22
C ASP A 120 -13.63 -13.96 -0.76
N PRO A 121 -13.34 -14.99 0.06
CA PRO A 121 -12.89 -14.80 1.43
C PRO A 121 -11.55 -14.05 1.55
N ARG A 122 -10.76 -13.98 0.48
CA ARG A 122 -9.48 -13.26 0.42
C ARG A 122 -9.62 -11.82 -0.07
N LEU A 123 -10.86 -11.33 -0.24
CA LEU A 123 -11.11 -9.96 -0.71
C LEU A 123 -10.25 -8.91 0.02
N PRO A 124 -10.07 -8.94 1.36
CA PRO A 124 -9.26 -7.93 2.04
C PRO A 124 -7.81 -7.87 1.56
N ASP A 125 -7.23 -9.01 1.22
CA ASP A 125 -5.83 -9.17 0.78
C ASP A 125 -5.69 -9.10 -0.75
N GLY A 126 -6.81 -8.99 -1.48
CA GLY A 126 -6.82 -8.89 -2.94
C GLY A 126 -6.27 -7.56 -3.42
N ASP A 127 -5.65 -7.57 -4.59
CA ASP A 127 -5.09 -6.42 -5.31
C ASP A 127 -5.57 -6.50 -6.77
N PRO A 128 -6.75 -5.94 -7.07
CA PRO A 128 -7.39 -6.11 -8.38
C PRO A 128 -6.72 -5.35 -9.52
N ASP A 129 -6.04 -4.23 -9.25
CA ASP A 129 -5.37 -3.39 -10.24
C ASP A 129 -3.86 -3.64 -10.33
N GLY A 130 -3.30 -4.42 -9.39
CA GLY A 130 -1.92 -4.89 -9.42
C GLY A 130 -0.88 -3.85 -9.03
N ASP A 131 -1.26 -2.82 -8.28
CA ASP A 131 -0.36 -1.73 -7.88
C ASP A 131 0.48 -2.07 -6.62
N GLY A 132 0.19 -3.20 -5.96
CA GLY A 132 0.88 -3.71 -4.78
C GLY A 132 0.25 -3.32 -3.46
N PHE A 133 -0.94 -2.72 -3.47
CA PHE A 133 -1.75 -2.45 -2.30
C PHE A 133 -2.97 -3.36 -2.25
N SER A 134 -3.29 -3.85 -1.07
CA SER A 134 -4.46 -4.69 -0.89
C SER A 134 -5.72 -3.84 -0.69
N ASN A 135 -6.90 -4.42 -0.98
CA ASN A 135 -8.19 -3.76 -0.82
C ASN A 135 -8.37 -3.15 0.58
N ILE A 136 -7.88 -3.79 1.64
CA ILE A 136 -7.99 -3.25 3.01
C ILE A 136 -7.09 -2.03 3.22
N GLU A 137 -5.91 -2.00 2.59
CA GLU A 137 -5.00 -0.85 2.65
C GLU A 137 -5.59 0.34 1.89
N GLU A 138 -6.18 0.08 0.74
CA GLU A 138 -6.82 1.09 -0.09
C GLU A 138 -8.10 1.64 0.55
N PHE A 139 -8.92 0.77 1.13
CA PHE A 139 -10.07 1.23 1.90
C PHE A 139 -9.68 2.21 3.01
N ARG A 140 -8.60 1.89 3.76
CA ARG A 140 -8.09 2.75 4.82
C ARG A 140 -7.53 4.07 4.29
N ALA A 141 -6.87 4.04 3.15
CA ALA A 141 -6.31 5.20 2.48
C ALA A 141 -7.36 5.99 1.67
N LYS A 142 -8.57 5.43 1.47
CA LYS A 142 -9.64 6.00 0.63
C LYS A 142 -9.23 6.14 -0.83
N THR A 143 -8.48 5.18 -1.34
CA THR A 143 -8.10 5.06 -2.75
C THR A 143 -9.02 4.10 -3.49
N ASN A 144 -8.88 4.03 -4.82
CA ASN A 144 -9.73 3.21 -5.67
C ASN A 144 -9.03 1.89 -6.01
N PRO A 145 -9.51 0.71 -5.56
CA PRO A 145 -8.86 -0.59 -5.72
C PRO A 145 -8.91 -1.14 -7.16
N ARG A 146 -9.38 -0.34 -8.11
CA ARG A 146 -9.42 -0.69 -9.53
C ARG A 146 -8.69 0.30 -10.42
N ASP A 147 -7.94 1.22 -9.81
CA ASP A 147 -7.18 2.23 -10.51
C ASP A 147 -5.77 2.32 -9.93
N ALA A 148 -4.81 1.67 -10.55
CA ALA A 148 -3.41 1.64 -10.13
C ALA A 148 -2.74 3.04 -10.04
N ALA A 149 -3.38 4.08 -10.56
CA ALA A 149 -2.94 5.46 -10.38
C ALA A 149 -3.43 6.06 -9.04
N SER A 150 -4.54 5.53 -8.50
CA SER A 150 -5.14 5.96 -7.22
C SER A 150 -4.72 5.03 -6.10
N LYS A 151 -3.53 5.20 -5.58
CA LYS A 151 -2.93 4.31 -4.58
C LYS A 151 -2.55 5.00 -3.29
N PRO A 152 -2.44 4.26 -2.19
CA PRO A 152 -1.87 4.77 -0.94
C PRO A 152 -0.43 5.26 -1.12
N ALA A 153 0.03 6.09 -0.19
CA ALA A 153 1.40 6.59 -0.23
C ALA A 153 2.43 5.44 -0.14
N LEU A 154 3.43 5.44 -1.03
CA LEU A 154 4.38 4.33 -1.19
C LEU A 154 5.18 4.02 0.07
N TRP A 155 5.43 5.02 0.91
CA TRP A 155 6.16 4.84 2.17
C TRP A 155 5.47 3.86 3.13
N THR A 156 4.15 3.66 3.04
CA THR A 156 3.40 2.73 3.89
C THR A 156 3.81 1.26 3.65
N LYS A 157 4.42 0.98 2.50
CA LYS A 157 4.98 -0.34 2.15
C LYS A 157 6.45 -0.49 2.53
N LEU A 158 7.10 0.57 3.00
CA LEU A 158 8.48 0.46 3.47
C LEU A 158 8.53 -0.19 4.85
N ARG A 159 9.54 -1.02 5.06
CA ARG A 159 9.85 -1.66 6.33
C ARG A 159 11.34 -1.52 6.60
N LEU A 160 11.70 -1.11 7.79
CA LEU A 160 13.08 -1.08 8.23
C LEU A 160 13.50 -2.50 8.63
N THR A 161 14.46 -3.07 7.90
CA THR A 161 14.90 -4.46 8.10
C THR A 161 16.24 -4.58 8.78
N ALA A 162 17.11 -3.60 8.62
CA ALA A 162 18.38 -3.53 9.32
C ALA A 162 18.80 -2.08 9.53
N THR A 163 19.50 -1.83 10.60
CA THR A 163 20.08 -0.53 10.92
C THR A 163 21.54 -0.71 11.29
N LYS A 164 22.35 0.27 10.89
CA LYS A 164 23.68 0.44 11.42
C LYS A 164 23.79 1.87 11.95
N ILE A 165 23.70 2.02 13.26
CA ILE A 165 23.87 3.32 13.90
C ILE A 165 25.34 3.66 13.87
N ASP A 166 25.69 4.77 13.24
CA ASP A 166 27.06 5.23 13.03
C ASP A 166 27.14 6.74 13.24
N GLN A 167 28.31 7.22 13.60
CA GLN A 167 28.58 8.63 13.81
C GLN A 167 29.80 9.05 13.01
N LEU A 168 29.67 10.19 12.34
CA LEU A 168 30.75 10.83 11.65
C LEU A 168 31.39 11.86 12.57
N ARG A 169 32.67 11.70 12.86
CA ARG A 169 33.46 12.70 13.58
C ARG A 169 34.08 13.69 12.61
N VAL A 170 33.86 14.97 12.87
CA VAL A 170 34.44 16.05 12.09
C VAL A 170 35.34 16.90 12.99
N LYS A 171 36.55 17.19 12.49
CA LYS A 171 37.51 18.04 13.18
C LYS A 171 37.93 19.17 12.27
N PHE A 172 37.75 20.39 12.72
CA PHE A 172 38.27 21.56 12.02
C PHE A 172 39.76 21.72 12.32
N MET A 173 40.61 21.64 11.29
CA MET A 173 42.05 21.68 11.46
C MET A 173 42.61 23.09 11.39
N SER A 174 42.33 23.84 10.31
CA SER A 174 42.84 25.18 10.10
C SER A 174 42.15 25.90 8.93
N LEU A 175 42.50 27.18 8.77
CA LEU A 175 42.31 27.96 7.55
C LEU A 175 43.63 27.89 6.75
N PRO A 176 43.74 27.11 5.67
CA PRO A 176 45.00 26.86 4.99
C PRO A 176 45.60 28.11 4.36
N THR A 177 44.79 29.01 3.84
CA THR A 177 45.20 30.28 3.22
C THR A 177 45.15 31.46 4.16
N GLY A 178 44.71 31.26 5.43
CA GLY A 178 44.34 32.36 6.33
C GLY A 178 43.03 33.07 5.96
N SER A 179 42.42 32.70 4.86
CA SER A 179 41.12 33.18 4.42
C SER A 179 40.01 32.31 4.97
N VAL A 180 38.85 32.92 5.25
CA VAL A 180 37.63 32.23 5.69
C VAL A 180 36.88 31.52 4.55
N GLU A 181 37.35 31.62 3.31
CA GLU A 181 36.76 31.01 2.13
C GLU A 181 37.04 29.52 1.99
N GLU A 182 38.16 29.07 2.60
CA GLU A 182 38.60 27.67 2.52
C GLU A 182 38.95 27.14 3.90
N VAL A 183 38.47 25.96 4.22
CA VAL A 183 38.75 25.27 5.50
C VAL A 183 39.38 23.92 5.28
N SER A 184 40.24 23.52 6.22
CA SER A 184 40.70 22.15 6.25
C SER A 184 39.99 21.35 7.36
N ILE A 185 39.32 20.30 6.95
CA ILE A 185 38.53 19.43 7.81
C ILE A 185 39.04 17.99 7.71
N ASN A 186 39.06 17.34 8.85
CA ASN A 186 39.32 15.91 8.94
C ASN A 186 38.03 15.19 9.32
N THR A 187 37.74 14.07 8.65
CA THR A 187 36.55 13.24 8.89
C THR A 187 36.99 11.84 9.31
N ILE A 188 36.35 11.30 10.35
CA ILE A 188 36.69 9.98 10.90
C ILE A 188 35.38 9.24 11.11
N SER A 189 35.22 8.04 10.52
CA SER A 189 34.13 7.15 10.86
C SER A 189 34.34 6.40 12.16
N GLU A 190 33.30 5.97 12.83
CA GLU A 190 33.36 5.18 14.04
C GLU A 190 33.95 3.79 13.74
N GLY A 191 35.09 3.49 14.26
CA GLY A 191 35.77 2.20 14.09
C GLY A 191 37.21 2.20 14.59
N ASN A 192 37.85 3.36 14.61
CA ASN A 192 39.22 3.47 15.10
C ASN A 192 39.43 4.80 15.84
N PRO A 193 39.08 4.88 17.14
CA PRO A 193 39.19 6.11 17.91
C PRO A 193 40.64 6.56 18.16
N SER A 194 41.61 5.71 17.89
CA SER A 194 43.03 6.03 18.14
C SER A 194 43.80 6.50 16.92
N GLU A 195 43.25 6.36 15.71
CA GLU A 195 43.89 6.83 14.48
C GLU A 195 43.18 8.04 13.91
N LEU A 196 43.69 9.23 14.17
CA LEU A 196 43.35 10.46 13.45
C LEU A 196 43.86 10.40 11.99
N SER A 197 43.76 9.25 11.36
CA SER A 197 44.25 9.00 10.00
C SER A 197 43.18 9.19 8.92
N GLY A 198 42.12 9.89 9.24
CA GLY A 198 41.28 10.47 8.20
C GLY A 198 42.11 11.46 7.41
N SER A 199 42.06 11.41 6.08
CA SER A 199 42.77 12.38 5.26
C SER A 199 42.21 13.78 5.51
N THR A 200 43.08 14.73 5.87
CA THR A 200 42.66 16.15 5.94
C THR A 200 42.39 16.65 4.53
N ARG A 201 41.22 17.19 4.33
CA ARG A 201 40.79 17.74 3.04
C ARG A 201 40.41 19.20 3.16
N PHE A 202 40.48 19.89 2.02
CA PHE A 202 40.17 21.29 1.90
C PHE A 202 38.79 21.45 1.28
N TYR A 203 37.97 22.32 1.87
CA TYR A 203 36.61 22.56 1.42
C TYR A 203 36.32 24.04 1.27
N ARG A 204 35.69 24.40 0.18
CA ARG A 204 35.16 25.73 -0.09
C ARG A 204 33.68 25.84 0.28
N GLN A 205 33.22 27.05 0.45
CA GLN A 205 31.83 27.30 0.78
C GLN A 205 30.87 26.59 -0.18
N GLY A 206 29.90 25.87 0.36
CA GLY A 206 28.90 25.08 -0.37
C GLY A 206 29.34 23.66 -0.76
N GLU A 207 30.61 23.31 -0.57
CA GLU A 207 31.09 21.96 -0.87
C GLU A 207 30.65 20.94 0.19
N ALA A 208 30.29 19.73 -0.28
CA ALA A 208 29.94 18.62 0.58
C ALA A 208 31.20 18.02 1.21
N ILE A 209 31.12 17.75 2.51
CA ILE A 209 32.19 17.03 3.24
C ILE A 209 32.13 15.57 2.82
N VAL A 210 33.25 14.99 2.48
CA VAL A 210 33.38 13.57 2.13
C VAL A 210 34.12 12.79 3.21
N LEU A 211 33.68 11.57 3.47
CA LEU A 211 34.38 10.61 4.28
C LEU A 211 35.30 9.78 3.37
N ALA A 212 36.61 9.84 3.63
CA ALA A 212 37.56 8.97 2.96
C ALA A 212 37.70 7.67 3.77
N GLU A 213 37.29 6.56 3.18
CA GLU A 213 37.53 5.23 3.74
C GLU A 213 38.63 4.52 2.94
N ARG A 214 39.62 3.98 3.64
CA ARG A 214 40.66 3.17 3.01
C ARG A 214 40.23 1.71 3.03
N GLY A 215 39.95 1.17 1.85
CA GLY A 215 39.60 -0.24 1.69
C GLY A 215 40.76 -1.17 2.05
N ALA A 216 40.48 -2.44 2.29
CA ALA A 216 41.49 -3.48 2.57
C ALA A 216 42.51 -3.65 1.42
N ASP A 217 42.15 -3.22 0.21
CA ASP A 217 43.00 -3.19 -0.98
C ASP A 217 43.94 -1.95 -1.05
N GLY A 218 43.87 -1.09 -0.04
CA GLY A 218 44.66 0.13 0.07
C GLY A 218 44.14 1.30 -0.78
N LYS A 219 43.06 1.12 -1.50
CA LYS A 219 42.42 2.21 -2.26
C LYS A 219 41.53 3.05 -1.35
N GLU A 220 41.60 4.35 -1.55
CA GLU A 220 40.68 5.28 -0.88
C GLU A 220 39.39 5.38 -1.68
N SER A 221 38.25 5.14 -1.01
CA SER A 221 36.92 5.43 -1.51
C SER A 221 36.39 6.67 -0.81
N GLU A 222 35.70 7.53 -1.57
CA GLU A 222 35.05 8.73 -1.05
C GLU A 222 33.56 8.44 -0.91
N GLN A 223 33.04 8.61 0.31
CA GLN A 223 31.62 8.52 0.55
C GLN A 223 31.08 9.90 0.87
N PRO A 224 30.00 10.33 0.21
CA PRO A 224 29.36 11.60 0.54
C PRO A 224 28.79 11.55 1.96
N THR A 225 28.90 12.65 2.67
CA THR A 225 28.29 12.82 3.98
C THR A 225 27.15 13.82 3.92
N PRO A 226 26.24 13.86 4.90
CA PRO A 226 25.17 14.87 4.95
C PRO A 226 25.67 16.28 5.32
N LEU A 227 26.98 16.44 5.50
CA LEU A 227 27.54 17.73 5.92
C LEU A 227 28.01 18.56 4.74
N LYS A 228 27.75 19.86 4.78
CA LYS A 228 28.29 20.85 3.85
C LYS A 228 29.02 21.94 4.62
N PHE A 229 30.15 22.42 4.09
CA PHE A 229 30.79 23.60 4.62
C PHE A 229 29.99 24.84 4.21
N GLU A 230 29.50 25.62 5.21
CA GLU A 230 28.64 26.77 4.95
C GLU A 230 29.43 28.08 4.99
N ARG A 231 30.21 28.29 6.03
CA ARG A 231 31.05 29.49 6.21
C ARG A 231 32.09 29.28 7.29
N ALA A 232 33.12 30.16 7.32
CA ALA A 232 33.98 30.30 8.47
C ALA A 232 34.10 31.78 8.88
N GLU A 233 34.45 32.01 10.10
CA GLU A 233 34.67 33.37 10.65
C GLU A 233 35.83 33.35 11.64
N LEU A 234 36.44 34.52 11.85
CA LEU A 234 37.39 34.76 12.91
C LEU A 234 36.70 35.42 14.08
N ARG A 235 36.66 34.76 15.23
CA ARG A 235 36.10 35.32 16.49
C ARG A 235 37.20 35.71 17.44
N LYS A 236 37.05 36.91 17.99
CA LYS A 236 37.90 37.36 19.08
C LYS A 236 37.53 36.60 20.35
N GLN A 237 38.49 35.91 20.93
CA GLN A 237 38.33 35.22 22.18
C GLN A 237 39.46 35.65 23.13
N PHE A 238 39.10 35.99 24.36
CA PHE A 238 40.08 36.25 25.41
C PHE A 238 40.73 34.95 25.87
N ASN A 239 42.05 34.89 25.75
CA ASN A 239 42.85 33.76 26.24
C ASN A 239 43.30 34.06 27.67
N PRO A 240 42.76 33.40 28.69
CA PRO A 240 43.12 33.66 30.10
C PRO A 240 44.54 33.27 30.45
N THR A 241 45.21 32.43 29.63
CA THR A 241 46.57 32.00 29.87
C THR A 241 47.59 33.03 29.39
N THR A 242 47.32 33.65 28.24
CA THR A 242 48.18 34.68 27.63
C THR A 242 47.78 36.09 27.99
N ASN A 243 46.58 36.27 28.57
CA ASN A 243 45.92 37.54 28.91
C ASN A 243 45.79 38.46 27.70
N VAL A 244 45.60 37.91 26.48
CA VAL A 244 45.48 38.62 25.21
C VAL A 244 44.20 38.16 24.49
N GLU A 245 43.59 39.07 23.73
CA GLU A 245 42.55 38.69 22.77
C GLU A 245 43.21 38.02 21.56
N GLU A 246 42.80 36.80 21.25
CA GLU A 246 43.24 36.07 20.09
C GLU A 246 42.10 35.88 19.10
N GLU A 247 42.39 35.88 17.80
CA GLU A 247 41.40 35.52 16.77
C GLU A 247 41.41 34.02 16.58
N VAL A 248 40.31 33.39 16.95
CA VAL A 248 40.09 31.95 16.83
C VAL A 248 39.20 31.68 15.63
N PRO A 249 39.65 30.89 14.65
CA PRO A 249 38.83 30.51 13.52
C PRO A 249 37.74 29.51 13.95
N VAL A 250 36.51 29.79 13.46
CA VAL A 250 35.33 28.97 13.68
C VAL A 250 34.73 28.62 12.34
N ALA A 251 34.51 27.33 12.09
CA ALA A 251 33.84 26.83 10.89
C ALA A 251 32.39 26.40 11.20
N PHE A 252 31.51 26.64 10.27
CA PHE A 252 30.10 26.26 10.35
C PHE A 252 29.81 25.23 9.25
N LEU A 253 29.33 24.09 9.68
CA LEU A 253 28.86 23.03 8.79
C LEU A 253 27.33 22.94 8.90
N ARG A 254 26.65 22.76 7.78
CA ARG A 254 25.23 22.48 7.76
C ARG A 254 25.02 21.01 7.53
N ASN A 255 24.25 20.35 8.42
CA ASN A 255 23.77 19.01 8.17
C ASN A 255 22.55 19.09 7.24
N THR A 256 22.66 18.52 6.05
CA THR A 256 21.59 18.51 5.04
C THR A 256 20.44 17.54 5.39
N ALA A 257 20.65 16.62 6.34
CA ALA A 257 19.61 15.69 6.79
C ALA A 257 18.54 16.41 7.61
N ASP A 258 18.97 17.12 8.66
CA ASP A 258 18.08 17.79 9.63
C ASP A 258 18.12 19.32 9.57
N GLY A 259 18.98 19.88 8.70
CA GLY A 259 19.13 21.34 8.53
C GLY A 259 19.89 22.03 9.66
N LYS A 260 20.39 21.30 10.66
CA LYS A 260 21.13 21.90 11.79
C LYS A 260 22.50 22.39 11.40
N GLU A 261 22.88 23.51 12.01
CA GLU A 261 24.22 24.07 11.90
C GLU A 261 25.11 23.52 13.01
N ILE A 262 26.31 23.08 12.64
CA ILE A 262 27.34 22.57 13.56
C ILE A 262 28.47 23.59 13.59
N GLU A 263 28.67 24.23 14.73
CA GLU A 263 29.79 25.14 14.97
C GLU A 263 31.02 24.33 15.40
N LEU A 264 32.15 24.52 14.72
CA LEU A 264 33.40 23.84 14.99
C LEU A 264 34.50 24.90 15.22
N ARG A 265 35.13 24.88 16.39
CA ARG A 265 36.34 25.66 16.67
C ARG A 265 37.57 24.90 16.20
N LYS A 266 38.63 25.63 15.90
CA LYS A 266 39.91 25.01 15.52
C LYS A 266 40.36 23.95 16.56
N GLY A 267 40.57 22.74 16.08
CA GLY A 267 41.00 21.60 16.89
C GLY A 267 39.84 20.87 17.61
N GLU A 268 38.62 21.43 17.61
CA GLU A 268 37.43 20.78 18.20
C GLU A 268 36.98 19.62 17.34
N VAL A 269 36.52 18.56 17.99
CA VAL A 269 35.90 17.39 17.36
C VAL A 269 34.43 17.40 17.72
N LYS A 270 33.53 17.22 16.74
CA LYS A 270 32.09 17.02 16.94
C LYS A 270 31.59 15.82 16.16
N ASP A 271 30.62 15.16 16.74
CA ASP A 271 29.95 14.02 16.15
C ASP A 271 28.70 14.48 15.38
N SER A 272 28.45 13.83 14.26
CA SER A 272 27.26 14.03 13.42
C SER A 272 26.63 12.69 13.07
N PRO A 273 25.29 12.54 13.11
CA PRO A 273 24.64 11.31 12.72
C PRO A 273 25.02 10.89 11.28
N TYR A 274 25.38 9.61 11.10
CA TYR A 274 25.76 9.04 9.82
C TYR A 274 25.25 7.60 9.66
N SER A 275 24.12 7.33 10.23
CA SER A 275 23.54 5.99 10.30
C SER A 275 23.07 5.49 8.92
N LEU A 276 23.11 4.17 8.75
CA LEU A 276 22.62 3.47 7.56
C LEU A 276 21.33 2.73 7.88
N ALA A 277 20.31 2.93 7.07
CA ALA A 277 19.07 2.16 7.09
C ALA A 277 19.02 1.21 5.90
N THR A 278 18.52 0.00 6.13
CA THR A 278 18.11 -0.93 5.09
C THR A 278 16.60 -1.01 5.10
N LEU A 279 15.97 -0.45 4.05
CA LEU A 279 14.52 -0.37 3.88
C LEU A 279 14.08 -1.40 2.84
N LEU A 280 13.07 -2.19 3.14
CA LEU A 280 12.45 -3.14 2.23
C LEU A 280 11.10 -2.59 1.79
N ASP A 281 10.88 -2.48 0.50
CA ASP A 281 9.56 -2.27 -0.10
C ASP A 281 8.85 -3.61 -0.19
N THR A 282 7.74 -3.77 0.52
CA THR A 282 7.01 -5.04 0.61
C THR A 282 6.06 -5.29 -0.56
N ARG A 283 5.99 -4.40 -1.54
CA ARG A 283 5.23 -4.63 -2.78
C ARG A 283 5.86 -5.77 -3.59
N SER A 284 5.13 -6.24 -4.60
CA SER A 284 5.57 -7.30 -5.50
C SER A 284 7.01 -7.09 -5.99
N GLY A 285 7.90 -8.03 -5.68
CA GLY A 285 9.31 -7.98 -6.09
C GLY A 285 10.31 -7.58 -4.99
N GLY A 286 9.85 -6.98 -3.86
CA GLY A 286 10.68 -6.78 -2.67
C GLY A 286 11.98 -6.00 -2.91
N THR A 287 11.91 -4.73 -3.34
CA THR A 287 13.11 -3.90 -3.55
C THR A 287 13.71 -3.45 -2.23
N THR A 288 15.01 -3.62 -2.08
CA THR A 288 15.75 -3.18 -0.89
C THR A 288 16.54 -1.91 -1.19
N TYR A 289 16.42 -0.92 -0.32
CA TYR A 289 17.14 0.35 -0.37
C TYR A 289 18.11 0.42 0.81
N GLN A 290 19.38 0.68 0.52
CA GLN A 290 20.39 1.00 1.54
C GLN A 290 20.65 2.50 1.47
N VAL A 291 20.28 3.22 2.52
CA VAL A 291 20.27 4.68 2.52
C VAL A 291 20.91 5.19 3.81
N ARG A 292 21.79 6.18 3.69
CA ARG A 292 22.39 6.87 4.83
C ARG A 292 21.58 8.10 5.24
N SER A 293 21.75 8.51 6.48
CA SER A 293 21.16 9.77 6.96
C SER A 293 21.54 10.93 6.06
N GLY A 294 20.56 11.68 5.57
CA GLY A 294 20.70 12.79 4.62
C GLY A 294 20.65 12.43 3.15
N GLU A 295 20.76 11.17 2.78
CA GLU A 295 20.64 10.72 1.40
C GLU A 295 19.18 10.66 0.94
N THR A 296 19.01 10.82 -0.37
CA THR A 296 17.71 10.71 -1.03
C THR A 296 17.61 9.40 -1.80
N PHE A 297 16.44 8.81 -1.81
CA PHE A 297 16.13 7.58 -2.55
C PHE A 297 14.75 7.66 -3.18
N LYS A 298 14.54 6.87 -4.24
CA LYS A 298 13.26 6.79 -4.93
C LYS A 298 12.57 5.47 -4.62
N VAL A 299 11.28 5.55 -4.33
CA VAL A 299 10.42 4.39 -4.16
C VAL A 299 9.45 4.33 -5.33
N GLY A 300 9.59 3.28 -6.16
CA GLY A 300 8.89 3.23 -7.44
C GLY A 300 9.34 4.34 -8.40
N ASP A 301 8.43 4.76 -9.28
CA ASP A 301 8.74 5.74 -10.33
C ASP A 301 8.45 7.19 -9.92
N SER A 302 7.63 7.39 -8.88
CA SER A 302 7.05 8.72 -8.57
C SER A 302 7.61 9.38 -7.32
N ASP A 303 7.86 8.62 -6.25
CA ASP A 303 8.07 9.22 -4.95
C ASP A 303 9.55 9.25 -4.57
N SER A 304 10.00 10.43 -4.16
CA SER A 304 11.37 10.65 -3.68
C SER A 304 11.35 10.99 -2.20
N TYR A 305 12.15 10.29 -1.44
CA TYR A 305 12.28 10.46 0.01
C TYR A 305 13.71 10.77 0.39
N LYS A 306 13.88 11.44 1.51
CA LYS A 306 15.16 11.66 2.16
C LYS A 306 15.15 10.95 3.52
N LEU A 307 16.19 10.22 3.84
CA LEU A 307 16.39 9.66 5.17
C LEU A 307 16.87 10.75 6.12
N VAL A 308 16.02 11.11 7.09
CA VAL A 308 16.33 12.17 8.07
C VAL A 308 17.10 11.63 9.25
N ASP A 309 16.61 10.56 9.86
CA ASP A 309 17.19 9.97 11.06
C ASP A 309 16.92 8.45 11.11
N VAL A 310 17.76 7.74 11.85
CA VAL A 310 17.68 6.29 12.05
C VAL A 310 17.95 5.94 13.49
N THR A 311 17.06 5.18 14.08
CA THR A 311 17.22 4.57 15.39
C THR A 311 17.15 3.04 15.28
N GLU A 312 17.37 2.32 16.38
CA GLU A 312 17.20 0.86 16.38
C GLU A 312 15.74 0.41 16.13
N GLU A 313 14.77 1.28 16.43
CA GLU A 313 13.34 0.96 16.37
C GLU A 313 12.66 1.47 15.11
N LYS A 314 13.16 2.57 14.53
CA LYS A 314 12.53 3.24 13.39
C LYS A 314 13.49 4.05 12.56
N ALA A 315 13.13 4.26 11.29
CA ALA A 315 13.71 5.26 10.42
C ALA A 315 12.72 6.41 10.21
N ILE A 316 13.20 7.65 10.16
CA ILE A 316 12.41 8.83 9.82
C ILE A 316 12.78 9.23 8.39
N ILE A 317 11.78 9.22 7.52
CA ILE A 317 11.93 9.65 6.12
C ILE A 317 11.08 10.90 5.87
N GLU A 318 11.55 11.77 4.99
CA GLU A 318 10.85 12.98 4.56
C GLU A 318 10.50 12.84 3.08
N ASN A 319 9.24 13.05 2.75
CA ASN A 319 8.80 13.11 1.36
C ASN A 319 9.26 14.44 0.75
N LEU A 320 10.04 14.40 -0.34
CA LEU A 320 10.60 15.61 -0.95
C LEU A 320 9.58 16.47 -1.70
N GLN A 321 8.38 15.96 -1.96
CA GLN A 321 7.31 16.69 -2.66
C GLN A 321 6.40 17.41 -1.68
N THR A 322 6.08 16.78 -0.53
CA THR A 322 5.16 17.34 0.48
C THR A 322 5.87 17.92 1.70
N ALA A 323 7.17 17.64 1.88
CA ALA A 323 7.98 17.94 3.06
C ALA A 323 7.42 17.32 4.37
N GLU A 324 6.57 16.30 4.26
CA GLU A 324 6.04 15.57 5.41
C GLU A 324 7.02 14.48 5.85
N GLN A 325 7.16 14.33 7.16
CA GLN A 325 7.99 13.28 7.75
C GLN A 325 7.14 12.10 8.16
N HIS A 326 7.64 10.90 7.87
CA HIS A 326 6.98 9.63 8.16
C HIS A 326 7.92 8.69 8.91
N GLU A 327 7.36 7.93 9.84
CA GLU A 327 8.09 6.92 10.59
C GLU A 327 7.93 5.55 9.95
N VAL A 328 9.04 4.90 9.65
CA VAL A 328 9.10 3.51 9.16
C VAL A 328 9.59 2.62 10.29
N PRO A 329 8.71 1.79 10.87
CA PRO A 329 9.07 0.96 12.02
C PRO A 329 10.01 -0.19 11.64
N PHE A 330 10.83 -0.62 12.58
CA PHE A 330 11.65 -1.81 12.45
C PHE A 330 10.77 -3.07 12.50
N GLN A 331 10.89 -3.95 11.52
CA GLN A 331 10.17 -5.22 11.47
C GLN A 331 11.09 -6.44 11.32
N GLY A 332 12.41 -6.23 11.32
CA GLY A 332 13.38 -7.28 11.02
C GLY A 332 13.37 -7.71 9.55
N ALA A 333 14.40 -8.43 9.15
CA ALA A 333 14.39 -9.06 7.83
C ALA A 333 13.31 -10.15 7.80
N PRO A 334 12.55 -10.30 6.70
CA PRO A 334 11.66 -11.45 6.54
C PRO A 334 12.49 -12.73 6.72
N ALA A 335 11.97 -13.67 7.52
CA ALA A 335 12.62 -14.97 7.68
C ALA A 335 12.90 -15.52 6.28
N ALA A 336 14.16 -15.83 5.98
CA ALA A 336 14.53 -16.44 4.72
C ALA A 336 13.61 -17.65 4.52
N ALA A 337 12.88 -17.67 3.40
CA ALA A 337 12.04 -18.82 3.07
C ALA A 337 12.93 -20.06 3.15
N GLU A 338 12.62 -20.96 4.07
CA GLU A 338 13.31 -22.24 4.16
C GLU A 338 13.15 -22.90 2.79
N VAL A 339 14.26 -23.02 2.07
CA VAL A 339 14.31 -23.83 0.86
C VAL A 339 13.97 -25.25 1.31
N PRO A 340 12.88 -25.85 0.79
CA PRO A 340 12.55 -27.21 1.17
C PRO A 340 13.76 -28.09 0.86
N SER A 341 14.33 -28.72 1.88
CA SER A 341 15.38 -29.71 1.69
C SER A 341 14.83 -30.80 0.78
N GLU A 342 15.47 -31.03 -0.37
CA GLU A 342 15.15 -32.13 -1.25
C GLU A 342 15.07 -33.44 -0.45
N PRO A 343 14.04 -34.27 -0.67
CA PRO A 343 13.96 -35.54 -0.01
C PRO A 343 15.15 -36.41 -0.48
N THR A 344 16.02 -36.78 0.43
CA THR A 344 17.07 -37.78 0.21
C THR A 344 16.40 -39.07 -0.14
N ILE A 345 16.47 -39.48 -1.41
CA ILE A 345 16.04 -40.80 -1.88
C ILE A 345 17.07 -41.80 -1.35
N GLN A 346 16.62 -42.67 -0.44
CA GLN A 346 17.33 -43.90 -0.07
C GLN A 346 16.96 -45.02 -1.03
#